data_951dc5dd359a1c583f613f8311b5e6ea
#
_entry.id   951dc5dd359a1c583f613f8311b5e6ea
#
_cell.length_a   1.000
_cell.length_b   1.000
_cell.length_c   1.000
_cell.angle_alpha   90.00
_cell.angle_beta   90.00
_cell.angle_gamma   90.00
#
_symmetry.space_group_name_H-M   'P 1'
#
loop_
_entity.id
_entity.type
_entity.pdbx_description
1 polymer ?
#
loop_
_entity_poly.entity_id
_entity_poly.type
_entity_poly.pdbx_seq_one_letter_code
_entity_poly.pdbx_strand_id
1 'polypeptide(L)'
;MGTLPGMARERDLFANFERMRREMDELFGDVFGSVGLTSRRTGFSPAVDVFYADDPPRAVVHAELAGIDAGDLGLEISGRSLTLTGHRREADTEARVYQQLEIEHGPFRRTIELGAEVVAEEARATYQDGILRVELPLADPQSHVRTVPIERGGTIASESEER
;
A
#
# COMPACT_ATOMS: atom_id res chain seq x y z
N MET A 1 -48.30 5.39 -36.27
CA MET A 1 -47.22 5.99 -35.49
C MET A 1 -46.93 5.07 -34.32
N GLY A 2 -45.93 4.19 -34.46
CA GLY A 2 -45.58 3.19 -33.46
C GLY A 2 -44.55 3.75 -32.49
N THR A 3 -44.94 3.89 -31.25
CA THR A 3 -44.04 4.22 -30.14
C THR A 3 -43.23 2.94 -29.78
N LEU A 4 -41.91 3.00 -29.91
CA LEU A 4 -41.01 1.90 -29.61
C LEU A 4 -41.00 1.60 -28.09
N PRO A 5 -41.29 0.37 -27.63
CA PRO A 5 -41.39 0.04 -26.20
C PRO A 5 -40.04 -0.23 -25.51
N GLY A 6 -38.91 0.17 -26.10
CA GLY A 6 -37.57 -0.15 -25.57
C GLY A 6 -37.02 0.88 -24.57
N MET A 7 -37.38 2.14 -24.67
CA MET A 7 -36.76 3.21 -23.86
C MET A 7 -37.29 3.36 -22.43
N ALA A 8 -38.43 2.81 -22.09
CA ALA A 8 -39.00 2.88 -20.74
C ALA A 8 -38.34 1.90 -19.78
N ARG A 9 -37.95 0.72 -20.27
CA ARG A 9 -37.32 -0.34 -19.43
C ARG A 9 -35.88 -0.03 -18.99
N GLU A 10 -35.14 0.69 -19.82
CA GLU A 10 -33.76 1.08 -19.45
C GLU A 10 -33.77 2.16 -18.36
N ARG A 11 -34.65 3.14 -18.41
CA ARG A 11 -34.75 4.15 -17.38
C ARG A 11 -35.20 3.61 -16.02
N ASP A 12 -36.05 2.62 -16.00
CA ASP A 12 -36.50 1.97 -14.78
C ASP A 12 -35.40 1.11 -14.15
N LEU A 13 -34.53 0.49 -14.95
CA LEU A 13 -33.39 -0.28 -14.48
C LEU A 13 -32.36 0.61 -13.78
N PHE A 14 -32.04 1.76 -14.37
CA PHE A 14 -31.13 2.72 -13.79
C PHE A 14 -31.68 3.35 -12.50
N ALA A 15 -32.96 3.70 -12.47
CA ALA A 15 -33.60 4.25 -11.28
C ALA A 15 -33.64 3.25 -10.12
N ASN A 16 -33.86 1.97 -10.41
CA ASN A 16 -33.84 0.90 -9.41
C ASN A 16 -32.43 0.62 -8.89
N PHE A 17 -31.43 0.67 -9.75
CA PHE A 17 -30.03 0.50 -9.37
C PHE A 17 -29.52 1.64 -8.47
N GLU A 18 -29.84 2.89 -8.83
CA GLU A 18 -29.53 4.08 -8.03
C GLU A 18 -30.20 4.04 -6.65
N ARG A 19 -31.44 3.57 -6.58
CA ARG A 19 -32.17 3.39 -5.32
C ARG A 19 -31.52 2.32 -4.45
N MET A 20 -31.22 1.15 -5.02
CA MET A 20 -30.60 0.04 -4.30
C MET A 20 -29.20 0.41 -3.78
N ARG A 21 -28.44 1.17 -4.56
CA ARG A 21 -27.14 1.69 -4.13
C ARG A 21 -27.29 2.64 -2.95
N ARG A 22 -28.26 3.52 -2.96
CA ARG A 22 -28.53 4.49 -1.91
C ARG A 22 -29.02 3.81 -0.62
N GLU A 23 -29.88 2.81 -0.73
CA GLU A 23 -30.35 2.01 0.39
C GLU A 23 -29.23 1.16 1.01
N MET A 24 -28.29 0.65 0.20
CA MET A 24 -27.10 -0.03 0.70
C MET A 24 -26.15 0.96 1.39
N ASP A 25 -25.92 2.13 0.86
CA ASP A 25 -25.09 3.16 1.49
C ASP A 25 -25.65 3.63 2.83
N GLU A 26 -27.00 3.74 2.98
CA GLU A 26 -27.66 4.06 4.25
C GLU A 26 -27.58 2.92 5.25
N LEU A 27 -27.78 1.66 4.83
CA LEU A 27 -27.73 0.50 5.71
C LEU A 27 -26.30 0.17 6.17
N PHE A 28 -25.31 0.37 5.34
CA PHE A 28 -23.89 0.11 5.68
C PHE A 28 -23.21 1.32 6.32
N GLY A 29 -23.65 2.54 6.04
CA GLY A 29 -23.12 3.76 6.64
C GLY A 29 -23.32 3.81 8.15
N ASP A 30 -24.48 3.39 8.65
CA ASP A 30 -24.82 3.39 10.08
C ASP A 30 -24.18 2.22 10.85
N VAL A 31 -23.97 1.07 10.23
CA VAL A 31 -23.41 -0.11 10.89
C VAL A 31 -21.90 -0.03 11.01
N PHE A 32 -21.20 0.59 10.06
CA PHE A 32 -19.74 0.75 10.08
C PHE A 32 -19.28 2.10 10.65
N GLY A 33 -20.14 3.07 10.81
CA GLY A 33 -19.84 4.37 11.45
C GLY A 33 -19.62 4.29 12.96
N SER A 34 -20.09 3.23 13.63
CA SER A 34 -19.93 3.05 15.08
C SER A 34 -18.76 2.14 15.50
N VAL A 35 -18.16 1.40 14.56
CA VAL A 35 -16.93 0.66 14.79
C VAL A 35 -15.81 1.43 14.10
N GLY A 36 -15.08 2.24 14.83
CA GLY A 36 -14.04 3.18 14.39
C GLY A 36 -12.87 2.56 13.64
N LEU A 37 -13.12 1.80 12.57
CA LEU A 37 -12.15 1.13 11.74
C LEU A 37 -12.64 1.01 10.31
N THR A 38 -12.86 2.13 9.65
CA THR A 38 -12.61 2.18 8.21
C THR A 38 -12.39 3.63 7.80
N SER A 39 -11.16 4.08 7.94
CA SER A 39 -10.64 4.93 6.90
C SER A 39 -11.04 4.27 5.58
N ARG A 40 -11.97 4.85 4.83
CA ARG A 40 -12.18 4.50 3.43
C ARG A 40 -10.80 4.53 2.81
N ARG A 41 -10.21 3.38 2.57
CA ARG A 41 -9.04 3.27 1.71
C ARG A 41 -9.49 3.70 0.33
N THR A 42 -9.51 5.01 0.09
CA THR A 42 -9.61 5.56 -1.24
C THR A 42 -8.32 5.20 -1.94
N GLY A 43 -8.31 4.08 -2.60
CA GLY A 43 -7.16 3.63 -3.35
C GLY A 43 -6.99 2.12 -3.35
N PHE A 44 -6.24 1.69 -4.32
CA PHE A 44 -5.81 0.33 -4.53
C PHE A 44 -4.68 -0.04 -3.55
N SER A 45 -4.63 -1.27 -3.07
CA SER A 45 -3.53 -1.79 -2.25
C SER A 45 -2.92 -3.02 -2.91
N PRO A 46 -1.77 -2.89 -3.59
CA PRO A 46 -1.15 -4.01 -4.29
C PRO A 46 -0.74 -5.12 -3.32
N ALA A 47 -0.93 -6.37 -3.72
CA ALA A 47 -0.36 -7.51 -3.03
C ALA A 47 1.16 -7.52 -3.22
N VAL A 48 1.90 -7.88 -2.17
CA VAL A 48 3.36 -7.96 -2.19
C VAL A 48 3.86 -9.21 -1.52
N ASP A 49 4.91 -9.80 -2.09
CA ASP A 49 5.73 -10.85 -1.48
C ASP A 49 7.11 -10.29 -1.17
N VAL A 50 7.66 -10.65 -0.01
CA VAL A 50 9.02 -10.28 0.40
C VAL A 50 9.76 -11.54 0.78
N PHE A 51 10.91 -11.76 0.17
CA PHE A 51 11.79 -12.86 0.50
C PHE A 51 13.26 -12.45 0.44
N TYR A 52 14.12 -13.26 1.00
CA TYR A 52 15.57 -13.03 1.07
C TYR A 52 16.31 -14.09 0.28
N ALA A 53 17.37 -13.68 -0.39
CA ALA A 53 18.30 -14.57 -1.12
C ALA A 53 19.71 -14.36 -0.57
N ASP A 54 20.50 -15.44 -0.50
CA ASP A 54 21.78 -15.45 0.22
C ASP A 54 23.00 -15.18 -0.67
N ASP A 55 22.92 -15.42 -1.97
CA ASP A 55 24.08 -15.28 -2.87
C ASP A 55 23.76 -14.40 -4.10
N PRO A 56 24.15 -13.11 -4.08
CA PRO A 56 24.56 -12.30 -2.93
C PRO A 56 23.39 -12.00 -1.97
N PRO A 57 23.66 -11.67 -0.68
CA PRO A 57 22.61 -11.35 0.28
C PRO A 57 21.76 -10.16 -0.14
N ARG A 58 20.47 -10.38 -0.33
CA ARG A 58 19.52 -9.34 -0.77
C ARG A 58 18.10 -9.63 -0.33
N ALA A 59 17.34 -8.58 -0.11
CA ALA A 59 15.88 -8.64 -0.05
C ALA A 59 15.32 -8.54 -1.48
N VAL A 60 14.28 -9.29 -1.75
CA VAL A 60 13.54 -9.23 -3.01
C VAL A 60 12.07 -8.97 -2.70
N VAL A 61 11.52 -7.96 -3.33
CA VAL A 61 10.11 -7.62 -3.22
C VAL A 61 9.44 -7.81 -4.57
N HIS A 62 8.38 -8.59 -4.60
CA HIS A 62 7.47 -8.69 -5.74
C HIS A 62 6.18 -7.94 -5.40
N ALA A 63 5.72 -7.09 -6.31
CA ALA A 63 4.44 -6.40 -6.16
C ALA A 63 3.56 -6.66 -7.39
N GLU A 64 2.30 -7.08 -7.15
CA GLU A 64 1.31 -7.27 -8.21
C GLU A 64 0.73 -5.91 -8.60
N LEU A 65 1.06 -5.45 -9.81
CA LEU A 65 0.74 -4.12 -10.32
C LEU A 65 0.19 -4.18 -11.76
N ALA A 66 -0.51 -5.26 -12.09
CA ALA A 66 -1.11 -5.43 -13.43
C ALA A 66 -1.96 -4.22 -13.82
N GLY A 67 -1.88 -3.81 -15.07
CA GLY A 67 -2.65 -2.70 -15.61
C GLY A 67 -2.14 -1.29 -15.24
N ILE A 68 -0.93 -1.19 -14.65
CA ILE A 68 -0.29 0.09 -14.33
C ILE A 68 0.81 0.37 -15.34
N ASP A 69 0.92 1.61 -15.77
CA ASP A 69 2.05 2.04 -16.60
C ASP A 69 3.31 2.19 -15.73
N ALA A 70 4.44 1.67 -16.21
CA ALA A 70 5.71 1.79 -15.50
C ALA A 70 6.10 3.25 -15.19
N GLY A 71 5.71 4.19 -16.04
CA GLY A 71 5.91 5.63 -15.83
C GLY A 71 5.10 6.23 -14.69
N ASP A 72 4.04 5.55 -14.24
CA ASP A 72 3.19 5.96 -13.12
C ASP A 72 3.65 5.34 -11.77
N LEU A 73 4.73 4.56 -11.77
CA LEU A 73 5.28 3.92 -10.57
C LEU A 73 6.37 4.78 -9.93
N GLY A 74 6.29 4.94 -8.62
CA GLY A 74 7.30 5.54 -7.78
C GLY A 74 7.87 4.54 -6.77
N LEU A 75 9.17 4.62 -6.52
CA LEU A 75 9.89 3.77 -5.60
C LEU A 75 10.81 4.63 -4.73
N GLU A 76 10.64 4.58 -3.42
CA GLU A 76 11.46 5.28 -2.45
C GLU A 76 12.00 4.30 -1.41
N ILE A 77 13.30 4.42 -1.08
CA ILE A 77 13.96 3.58 -0.10
C ILE A 77 14.54 4.47 0.99
N SER A 78 14.29 4.13 2.24
CA SER A 78 14.84 4.82 3.41
C SER A 78 15.14 3.82 4.52
N GLY A 79 16.42 3.56 4.77
CA GLY A 79 16.87 2.57 5.75
C GLY A 79 16.33 1.18 5.43
N ARG A 80 15.35 0.71 6.20
CA ARG A 80 14.67 -0.59 6.03
C ARG A 80 13.30 -0.47 5.39
N SER A 81 12.90 0.73 5.01
CA SER A 81 11.55 0.99 4.51
C SER A 81 11.57 1.19 3.01
N LEU A 82 10.78 0.41 2.29
CA LEU A 82 10.51 0.53 0.87
C LEU A 82 9.09 1.06 0.67
N THR A 83 8.95 2.20 0.01
CA THR A 83 7.65 2.78 -0.31
C THR A 83 7.39 2.70 -1.82
N LEU A 84 6.29 2.04 -2.17
CA LEU A 84 5.74 1.96 -3.52
C LEU A 84 4.59 2.95 -3.65
N THR A 85 4.60 3.72 -4.72
CA THR A 85 3.49 4.63 -5.09
C THR A 85 3.13 4.45 -6.55
N GLY A 86 1.90 4.75 -6.89
CA GLY A 86 1.46 4.69 -8.27
C GLY A 86 -0.02 4.95 -8.40
N HIS A 87 -0.52 4.76 -9.62
CA HIS A 87 -1.92 4.95 -9.94
C HIS A 87 -2.38 3.92 -10.97
N ARG A 88 -3.36 3.07 -10.61
CA ARG A 88 -4.04 2.20 -11.58
C ARG A 88 -5.19 2.99 -12.19
N ARG A 89 -5.06 3.33 -13.46
CA ARG A 89 -6.07 4.11 -14.18
C ARG A 89 -7.32 3.27 -14.39
N GLU A 90 -8.47 3.87 -14.14
CA GLU A 90 -9.73 3.30 -14.54
C GLU A 90 -9.88 3.42 -16.06
N ALA A 91 -10.35 2.36 -16.71
CA ALA A 91 -10.71 2.46 -18.12
C ALA A 91 -11.86 3.46 -18.27
N ASP A 92 -11.87 4.19 -19.39
CA ASP A 92 -12.90 5.16 -19.69
C ASP A 92 -14.31 4.59 -19.47
N THR A 93 -15.02 5.13 -18.48
CA THR A 93 -16.29 4.60 -17.98
C THR A 93 -17.52 5.26 -18.57
N GLU A 94 -17.34 6.17 -19.54
CA GLU A 94 -18.48 6.81 -20.19
C GLU A 94 -19.43 5.76 -20.79
N ALA A 95 -20.68 5.81 -20.36
CA ALA A 95 -21.77 4.94 -20.79
C ALA A 95 -21.67 3.44 -20.41
N ARG A 96 -20.93 3.05 -19.37
CA ARG A 96 -20.90 1.67 -18.88
C ARG A 96 -21.78 1.47 -17.66
N VAL A 97 -22.50 0.37 -17.64
CA VAL A 97 -23.22 -0.12 -16.47
C VAL A 97 -22.51 -1.39 -16.00
N TYR A 98 -21.91 -1.34 -14.83
CA TYR A 98 -21.24 -2.50 -14.26
C TYR A 98 -22.25 -3.42 -13.58
N GLN A 99 -22.22 -4.69 -13.95
CA GLN A 99 -22.91 -5.74 -13.21
C GLN A 99 -22.09 -6.19 -12.00
N GLN A 100 -20.76 -6.15 -12.12
CA GLN A 100 -19.82 -6.56 -11.07
C GLN A 100 -18.55 -5.73 -11.20
N LEU A 101 -18.05 -5.19 -10.09
CA LEU A 101 -16.86 -4.35 -10.02
C LEU A 101 -15.97 -4.87 -8.89
N GLU A 102 -14.91 -5.59 -9.23
CA GLU A 102 -13.98 -6.21 -8.27
C GLU A 102 -12.55 -5.71 -8.42
N ILE A 103 -12.21 -5.17 -9.62
CA ILE A 103 -10.87 -4.66 -9.86
C ILE A 103 -10.73 -3.28 -9.24
N GLU A 104 -9.84 -3.18 -8.28
CA GLU A 104 -9.53 -1.91 -7.62
C GLU A 104 -8.70 -1.00 -8.53
N HIS A 105 -9.08 0.27 -8.60
CA HIS A 105 -8.41 1.31 -9.36
C HIS A 105 -8.08 2.49 -8.44
N GLY A 106 -7.31 3.42 -8.94
CA GLY A 106 -6.97 4.64 -8.24
C GLY A 106 -5.51 4.71 -7.77
N PRO A 107 -5.17 5.74 -7.01
CA PRO A 107 -3.84 5.92 -6.45
C PRO A 107 -3.57 4.90 -5.36
N PHE A 108 -2.31 4.51 -5.21
CA PHE A 108 -1.87 3.69 -4.10
C PHE A 108 -0.55 4.20 -3.52
N ARG A 109 -0.38 3.93 -2.23
CA ARG A 109 0.87 4.08 -1.49
C ARG A 109 1.00 2.90 -0.55
N ARG A 110 2.06 2.12 -0.71
CA ARG A 110 2.34 0.97 0.14
C ARG A 110 3.76 1.04 0.67
N THR A 111 3.89 1.04 1.99
CA THR A 111 5.17 0.97 2.68
C THR A 111 5.39 -0.45 3.17
N ILE A 112 6.59 -0.97 2.92
CA ILE A 112 7.03 -2.32 3.25
C ILE A 112 8.25 -2.18 4.15
N GLU A 113 8.15 -2.70 5.38
CA GLU A 113 9.28 -2.76 6.30
C GLU A 113 10.06 -4.05 6.07
N LEU A 114 11.36 -3.90 5.79
CA LEU A 114 12.28 -5.02 5.58
C LEU A 114 12.91 -5.45 6.92
N GLY A 115 13.32 -6.70 6.99
CA GLY A 115 13.95 -7.27 8.18
C GLY A 115 15.37 -6.75 8.46
N ALA A 116 16.02 -6.12 7.47
CA ALA A 116 17.37 -5.59 7.56
C ALA A 116 17.50 -4.27 6.79
N GLU A 117 18.55 -3.53 7.06
CA GLU A 117 18.92 -2.36 6.26
C GLU A 117 19.43 -2.77 4.89
N VAL A 118 19.19 -1.94 3.90
CA VAL A 118 19.54 -2.18 2.50
C VAL A 118 20.42 -1.06 1.94
N VAL A 119 21.19 -1.37 0.91
CA VAL A 119 22.00 -0.40 0.16
C VAL A 119 21.13 0.17 -0.96
N ALA A 120 20.53 1.33 -0.71
CA ALA A 120 19.57 1.96 -1.62
C ALA A 120 20.17 2.26 -3.01
N GLU A 121 21.45 2.65 -3.06
CA GLU A 121 22.16 3.02 -4.28
C GLU A 121 22.39 1.82 -5.21
N GLU A 122 22.36 0.60 -4.68
CA GLU A 122 22.53 -0.63 -5.43
C GLU A 122 21.21 -1.34 -5.76
N ALA A 123 20.08 -0.75 -5.34
CA ALA A 123 18.77 -1.30 -5.61
C ALA A 123 18.47 -1.35 -7.11
N ARG A 124 17.81 -2.42 -7.53
CA ARG A 124 17.36 -2.61 -8.91
C ARG A 124 15.89 -2.95 -8.94
N ALA A 125 15.18 -2.33 -9.86
CA ALA A 125 13.76 -2.59 -10.09
C ALA A 125 13.51 -2.94 -11.54
N THR A 126 12.70 -3.98 -11.78
CA THR A 126 12.22 -4.40 -13.09
C THR A 126 10.71 -4.59 -13.04
N TYR A 127 10.02 -4.13 -14.08
CA TYR A 127 8.58 -4.30 -14.22
C TYR A 127 8.29 -5.09 -15.48
N GLN A 128 7.70 -6.26 -15.33
CA GLN A 128 7.37 -7.15 -16.41
C GLN A 128 6.10 -7.94 -16.11
N ASP A 129 5.23 -8.09 -17.09
CA ASP A 129 4.00 -8.89 -17.02
C ASP A 129 3.09 -8.53 -15.82
N GLY A 130 3.08 -7.24 -15.43
CA GLY A 130 2.28 -6.74 -14.31
C GLY A 130 2.92 -6.97 -12.94
N ILE A 131 4.12 -7.51 -12.86
CA ILE A 131 4.86 -7.71 -11.61
C ILE A 131 6.05 -6.74 -11.55
N LEU A 132 6.11 -5.95 -10.50
CA LEU A 132 7.30 -5.18 -10.14
C LEU A 132 8.18 -6.04 -9.24
N ARG A 133 9.41 -6.29 -9.68
CA ARG A 133 10.45 -6.95 -8.90
C ARG A 133 11.48 -5.92 -8.46
N VAL A 134 11.71 -5.81 -7.17
CA VAL A 134 12.75 -4.94 -6.58
C VAL A 134 13.76 -5.80 -5.86
N GLU A 135 15.03 -5.68 -6.22
CA GLU A 135 16.16 -6.33 -5.58
C GLU A 135 16.95 -5.29 -4.79
N LEU A 136 17.18 -5.57 -3.52
CA LEU A 136 17.72 -4.66 -2.53
C LEU A 136 18.89 -5.37 -1.82
N PRO A 137 20.16 -5.10 -2.20
CA PRO A 137 21.30 -5.65 -1.49
C PRO A 137 21.25 -5.29 0.00
N LEU A 138 21.51 -6.27 0.86
CA LEU A 138 21.53 -6.04 2.30
C LEU A 138 22.78 -5.26 2.69
N ALA A 139 22.64 -4.30 3.60
CA ALA A 139 23.77 -3.63 4.21
C ALA A 139 24.55 -4.61 5.10
N ASP A 140 25.88 -4.49 5.12
CA ASP A 140 26.72 -5.33 5.97
C ASP A 140 26.42 -5.04 7.45
N PRO A 141 25.95 -6.01 8.23
CA PRO A 141 25.66 -5.82 9.65
C PRO A 141 26.89 -5.42 10.48
N GLN A 142 28.11 -5.65 9.97
CA GLN A 142 29.33 -5.27 10.66
C GLN A 142 29.61 -3.76 10.62
N SER A 143 28.99 -3.01 9.73
CA SER A 143 29.18 -1.56 9.60
C SER A 143 28.58 -0.75 10.77
N HIS A 144 27.74 -1.35 11.59
CA HIS A 144 27.01 -0.68 12.68
C HIS A 144 27.36 -1.19 14.09
N VAL A 145 28.37 -2.03 14.24
CA VAL A 145 28.85 -2.44 15.57
C VAL A 145 29.54 -1.27 16.24
N ARG A 146 28.85 -0.62 17.17
CA ARG A 146 29.41 0.42 18.03
C ARG A 146 29.59 -0.11 19.44
N THR A 147 30.83 -0.12 19.93
CA THR A 147 31.09 -0.38 21.34
C THR A 147 30.69 0.85 22.16
N VAL A 148 29.73 0.70 23.03
CA VAL A 148 29.31 1.76 23.97
C VAL A 148 30.12 1.58 25.26
N PRO A 149 30.95 2.57 25.66
CA PRO A 149 31.64 2.53 26.94
C PRO A 149 30.63 2.65 28.08
N ILE A 150 30.77 1.80 29.10
CA ILE A 150 29.97 1.86 30.31
C ILE A 150 30.67 2.72 31.33
N GLU A 151 30.13 3.88 31.63
CA GLU A 151 30.62 4.74 32.70
C GLU A 151 30.09 4.20 34.05
N ARG A 152 31.03 4.07 35.03
CA ARG A 152 30.62 3.74 36.39
C ARG A 152 30.01 5.00 37.03
N GLY A 153 28.76 4.91 37.43
CA GLY A 153 28.11 5.95 38.21
C GLY A 153 28.89 6.18 39.52
N GLY A 154 29.34 7.41 39.73
CA GLY A 154 30.00 7.77 40.97
C GLY A 154 29.05 7.58 42.17
N THR A 155 29.52 6.93 43.23
CA THR A 155 28.84 6.88 44.51
C THR A 155 28.72 8.31 45.04
N ILE A 156 27.51 8.74 45.25
CA ILE A 156 27.27 9.99 46.00
C ILE A 156 27.68 9.75 47.44
N ALA A 157 28.83 10.31 47.80
CA ALA A 157 29.23 10.33 49.18
C ALA A 157 28.18 11.11 50.00
N SER A 158 27.50 10.42 50.91
CA SER A 158 26.67 11.05 51.89
C SER A 158 27.57 11.84 52.86
N GLU A 159 27.62 13.13 52.72
CA GLU A 159 28.14 14.02 53.75
C GLU A 159 27.14 14.01 54.89
N SER A 160 27.49 13.27 55.94
CA SER A 160 26.88 13.36 57.23
C SER A 160 27.40 14.64 57.87
N GLU A 161 26.57 15.67 57.88
CA GLU A 161 26.80 16.84 58.71
C GLU A 161 26.33 16.53 60.14
N GLU A 162 27.34 16.35 60.99
CA GLU A 162 27.21 16.33 62.44
C GLU A 162 27.28 17.78 62.96
N ARG A 163 26.15 18.27 63.47
CA ARG A 163 26.02 19.13 64.62
C ARG A 163 24.75 19.98 64.67
#